data_34707b197fcdacf971d4f8b107921e0e
#
_entry.id   34707b197fcdacf971d4f8b107921e0e
#
_cell.length_a   1.000
_cell.length_b   1.000
_cell.length_c   1.000
_cell.angle_alpha   90.00
_cell.angle_beta   90.00
_cell.angle_gamma   90.00
#
_symmetry.space_group_name_H-M   'P 1'
#
loop_
_entity.id
_entity.type
_entity.pdbx_description
1 polymer ?
#
loop_
_entity_poly.entity_id
_entity_poly.type
_entity_poly.pdbx_seq_one_letter_code
_entity_poly.pdbx_strand_id
1 'polypeptide(L)'
;MFDDLFIRVASERLAQDAPAIAALDAGPEIYIKAEKLGEFTPRVIAATRGLLGDFPGHTVHAPFMDTWPGAADEDVRRLSLEKMRRVMGIAAELESRLVVMHFNYDPIYYRQTFPQWLERAARFFSTLLIEREGPLIALENIAEPTPHVSLQLLEKIDHPRLVHCFDFGHHHVFARIPFAEWLFYLKPRGHIHFHLHDNHGDCDDHLALGQGSIDWEAAKAVIAGMPCPFSIALEPHSDAMRHASAVFYRKHFPQERARRR
;
A
#
# COMPACT_ATOMS: atom_id res chain seq x y z
N MET A 1 5.50 -2.54 -17.92
CA MET A 1 4.23 -1.87 -17.62
C MET A 1 3.48 -2.83 -16.73
N PHE A 2 3.24 -2.47 -15.49
CA PHE A 2 2.60 -3.36 -14.54
C PHE A 2 1.11 -2.99 -14.49
N ASP A 3 0.29 -3.62 -15.33
CA ASP A 3 -1.17 -3.59 -15.20
C ASP A 3 -1.60 -4.64 -14.17
N ASP A 4 -0.92 -4.63 -13.01
CA ASP A 4 -1.13 -5.64 -11.99
C ASP A 4 -2.25 -5.17 -11.08
N LEU A 5 -3.38 -5.84 -11.17
CA LEU A 5 -4.47 -5.72 -10.23
C LEU A 5 -4.22 -6.68 -9.06
N PHE A 6 -4.24 -6.15 -7.86
CA PHE A 6 -4.17 -6.91 -6.63
C PHE A 6 -5.47 -6.80 -5.84
N ILE A 7 -5.72 -7.77 -4.98
CA ILE A 7 -6.84 -7.75 -4.04
C ILE A 7 -6.30 -8.04 -2.66
N ARG A 8 -6.56 -7.12 -1.74
CA ARG A 8 -6.16 -7.27 -0.35
C ARG A 8 -6.81 -8.48 0.29
N VAL A 9 -6.02 -9.29 0.94
CA VAL A 9 -6.44 -10.50 1.65
C VAL A 9 -5.61 -10.66 2.91
N ALA A 10 -6.24 -10.97 4.04
CA ALA A 10 -5.51 -11.29 5.26
C ALA A 10 -4.70 -12.58 5.06
N SER A 11 -3.46 -12.61 5.58
CA SER A 11 -2.55 -13.74 5.39
C SER A 11 -3.13 -15.08 5.82
N GLU A 12 -3.93 -15.10 6.88
CA GLU A 12 -4.61 -16.28 7.39
C GLU A 12 -5.74 -16.79 6.49
N ARG A 13 -6.25 -15.94 5.59
CA ARG A 13 -7.30 -16.29 4.63
C ARG A 13 -6.78 -16.59 3.23
N LEU A 14 -5.51 -16.35 2.96
CA LEU A 14 -4.95 -16.43 1.62
C LEU A 14 -5.26 -17.76 0.92
N ALA A 15 -5.06 -18.89 1.58
CA ALA A 15 -5.32 -20.20 0.99
C ALA A 15 -6.81 -20.43 0.65
N GLN A 16 -7.71 -19.89 1.47
CA GLN A 16 -9.16 -19.97 1.25
C GLN A 16 -9.59 -19.08 0.09
N ASP A 17 -9.04 -17.87 0.00
CA ASP A 17 -9.50 -16.80 -0.91
C ASP A 17 -8.75 -16.83 -2.26
N ALA A 18 -7.62 -17.53 -2.35
CA ALA A 18 -6.80 -17.61 -3.56
C ALA A 18 -7.59 -18.01 -4.83
N PRO A 19 -8.48 -19.04 -4.81
CA PRO A 19 -9.26 -19.38 -6.01
C PRO A 19 -10.18 -18.25 -6.46
N ALA A 20 -10.78 -17.51 -5.52
CA ALA A 20 -11.66 -16.39 -5.84
C ALA A 20 -10.88 -15.19 -6.41
N ILE A 21 -9.67 -14.94 -5.89
CA ILE A 21 -8.78 -13.88 -6.40
C ILE A 21 -8.30 -14.23 -7.81
N ALA A 22 -7.88 -15.48 -8.04
CA ALA A 22 -7.46 -15.97 -9.36
C ALA A 22 -8.60 -15.88 -10.40
N ALA A 23 -9.84 -16.22 -10.02
CA ALA A 23 -11.02 -16.09 -10.88
C ALA A 23 -11.32 -14.64 -11.28
N LEU A 24 -10.80 -13.67 -10.53
CA LEU A 24 -10.85 -12.25 -10.84
C LEU A 24 -9.62 -11.78 -11.64
N ASP A 25 -8.79 -12.67 -12.17
CA ASP A 25 -7.57 -12.34 -12.92
C ASP A 25 -6.73 -11.27 -12.20
N ALA A 26 -6.54 -11.45 -10.89
CA ALA A 26 -5.83 -10.55 -10.00
C ALA A 26 -4.81 -11.33 -9.16
N GLY A 27 -3.77 -10.65 -8.67
CA GLY A 27 -2.88 -11.17 -7.65
C GLY A 27 -3.36 -10.85 -6.23
N PRO A 28 -2.84 -11.50 -5.20
CA PRO A 28 -3.12 -11.11 -3.82
C PRO A 28 -2.21 -9.96 -3.36
N GLU A 29 -2.78 -9.02 -2.63
CA GLU A 29 -2.05 -8.19 -1.69
C GLU A 29 -2.23 -8.77 -0.29
N ILE A 30 -1.15 -9.31 0.25
CA ILE A 30 -1.19 -10.09 1.49
C ILE A 30 -1.03 -9.17 2.69
N TYR A 31 -2.12 -8.90 3.41
CA TYR A 31 -2.08 -8.15 4.65
C TYR A 31 -1.60 -9.05 5.81
N ILE A 32 -0.48 -8.69 6.40
CA ILE A 32 0.11 -9.38 7.55
C ILE A 32 -0.19 -8.59 8.83
N LYS A 33 -0.98 -9.14 9.73
CA LYS A 33 -1.22 -8.55 11.05
C LYS A 33 0.00 -8.71 11.96
N ALA A 34 0.24 -7.75 12.87
CA ALA A 34 1.39 -7.77 13.76
C ALA A 34 1.45 -9.05 14.63
N GLU A 35 0.32 -9.50 15.15
CA GLU A 35 0.21 -10.71 15.95
C GLU A 35 0.43 -12.00 15.14
N LYS A 36 0.32 -11.92 13.82
CA LYS A 36 0.55 -13.05 12.90
C LYS A 36 1.99 -13.18 12.41
N LEU A 37 2.83 -12.19 12.64
CA LEU A 37 4.24 -12.24 12.23
C LEU A 37 4.95 -13.49 12.78
N GLY A 38 4.62 -13.91 14.02
CA GLY A 38 5.16 -15.12 14.66
C GLY A 38 4.87 -16.40 13.90
N GLU A 39 3.78 -16.47 13.15
CA GLU A 39 3.33 -17.67 12.44
C GLU A 39 4.10 -17.93 11.12
N PHE A 40 4.79 -16.92 10.59
CA PHE A 40 5.61 -17.06 9.36
C PHE A 40 6.92 -17.80 9.64
N THR A 41 6.81 -19.10 9.86
CA THR A 41 7.93 -20.03 9.92
C THR A 41 8.42 -20.36 8.51
N PRO A 42 9.63 -20.91 8.32
CA PRO A 42 10.11 -21.35 7.00
C PRO A 42 9.13 -22.29 6.28
N ARG A 43 8.44 -23.15 7.03
CA ARG A 43 7.42 -24.04 6.48
C ARG A 43 6.19 -23.28 5.95
N VAL A 44 5.72 -22.28 6.70
CA VAL A 44 4.58 -21.43 6.28
C VAL A 44 4.97 -20.61 5.06
N ILE A 45 6.15 -20.01 5.05
CA ILE A 45 6.67 -19.25 3.91
C ILE A 45 6.74 -20.12 2.66
N ALA A 46 7.30 -21.33 2.76
CA ALA A 46 7.38 -22.27 1.65
C ALA A 46 6.00 -22.66 1.11
N ALA A 47 5.03 -22.94 1.99
CA ALA A 47 3.66 -23.26 1.62
C ALA A 47 2.96 -22.05 0.95
N THR A 48 3.12 -20.85 1.49
CA THR A 48 2.60 -19.60 0.91
C THR A 48 3.20 -19.36 -0.46
N ARG A 49 4.51 -19.51 -0.61
CA ARG A 49 5.21 -19.37 -1.90
C ARG A 49 4.69 -20.35 -2.95
N GLY A 50 4.45 -21.61 -2.56
CA GLY A 50 3.84 -22.60 -3.45
C GLY A 50 2.46 -22.16 -3.96
N LEU A 51 1.63 -21.62 -3.07
CA LEU A 51 0.31 -21.09 -3.43
C LEU A 51 0.41 -19.85 -4.35
N LEU A 52 1.41 -19.01 -4.15
CA LEU A 52 1.61 -17.79 -4.93
C LEU A 52 2.16 -18.06 -6.35
N GLY A 53 2.72 -19.23 -6.59
CA GLY A 53 3.28 -19.61 -7.91
C GLY A 53 2.27 -19.60 -9.05
N ASP A 54 0.97 -19.71 -8.77
CA ASP A 54 -0.11 -19.66 -9.76
C ASP A 54 -0.55 -18.22 -10.12
N PHE A 55 -0.04 -17.21 -9.42
CA PHE A 55 -0.38 -15.81 -9.66
C PHE A 55 0.70 -15.10 -10.48
N PRO A 56 0.33 -14.11 -11.31
CA PRO A 56 1.29 -13.32 -12.10
C PRO A 56 2.19 -12.44 -11.22
N GLY A 57 1.82 -12.23 -9.98
CA GLY A 57 2.56 -11.49 -8.96
C GLY A 57 1.74 -11.27 -7.72
N HIS A 58 2.37 -10.73 -6.70
CA HIS A 58 1.74 -10.40 -5.42
C HIS A 58 2.49 -9.26 -4.73
N THR A 59 1.81 -8.62 -3.80
CA THR A 59 2.34 -7.59 -2.91
C THR A 59 2.08 -7.98 -1.45
N VAL A 60 2.73 -7.29 -0.54
CA VAL A 60 2.54 -7.46 0.91
C VAL A 60 2.12 -6.13 1.50
N HIS A 61 1.12 -6.15 2.36
CA HIS A 61 0.78 -5.02 3.22
C HIS A 61 1.28 -5.29 4.63
N ALA A 62 2.18 -4.46 5.12
CA ALA A 62 2.77 -4.59 6.45
C ALA A 62 1.75 -4.28 7.55
N PRO A 63 1.99 -4.75 8.79
CA PRO A 63 1.24 -4.28 9.95
C PRO A 63 1.34 -2.76 10.08
N PHE A 64 0.24 -2.09 10.32
CA PHE A 64 0.19 -0.64 10.47
C PHE A 64 -0.20 -0.20 11.88
N MET A 65 -0.98 -1.01 12.59
CA MET A 65 -1.32 -0.75 13.99
C MET A 65 -0.08 -0.96 14.87
N ASP A 66 0.11 -0.07 15.84
CA ASP A 66 1.22 -0.14 16.80
C ASP A 66 2.63 -0.19 16.17
N THR A 67 2.80 0.49 15.05
CA THR A 67 4.09 0.71 14.40
C THR A 67 4.32 2.19 14.18
N TRP A 68 5.38 2.75 14.79
CA TRP A 68 5.61 4.19 14.85
C TRP A 68 7.02 4.54 14.40
N PRO A 69 7.29 4.65 13.10
CA PRO A 69 8.63 4.94 12.56
C PRO A 69 9.26 6.22 13.10
N GLY A 70 8.44 7.27 13.31
CA GLY A 70 8.89 8.56 13.80
C GLY A 70 8.68 8.80 15.30
N ALA A 71 8.30 7.79 16.11
CA ALA A 71 8.05 7.94 17.53
C ALA A 71 9.21 8.64 18.28
N ALA A 72 8.89 9.42 19.31
CA ALA A 72 9.91 10.05 20.16
C ALA A 72 10.61 9.03 21.04
N ASP A 73 9.86 8.00 21.51
CA ASP A 73 10.38 6.91 22.30
C ASP A 73 11.23 5.95 21.44
N GLU A 74 12.44 5.67 21.88
CA GLU A 74 13.38 4.82 21.16
C GLU A 74 12.97 3.34 21.17
N ASP A 75 12.40 2.84 22.27
CA ASP A 75 11.94 1.46 22.38
C ASP A 75 10.78 1.20 21.42
N VAL A 76 9.83 2.15 21.31
CA VAL A 76 8.74 2.06 20.35
C VAL A 76 9.27 2.00 18.91
N ARG A 77 10.26 2.84 18.56
CA ARG A 77 10.88 2.81 17.22
C ARG A 77 11.61 1.49 16.99
N ARG A 78 12.38 1.00 17.97
CA ARG A 78 13.12 -0.26 17.87
C ARG A 78 12.19 -1.45 17.63
N LEU A 79 11.13 -1.58 18.41
CA LEU A 79 10.12 -2.64 18.23
C LEU A 79 9.41 -2.53 16.89
N SER A 80 9.09 -1.30 16.45
CA SER A 80 8.52 -1.07 15.11
C SER A 80 9.48 -1.52 14.01
N LEU A 81 10.76 -1.18 14.13
CA LEU A 81 11.79 -1.55 13.16
C LEU A 81 12.00 -3.09 13.10
N GLU A 82 12.00 -3.76 14.24
CA GLU A 82 12.10 -5.23 14.30
C GLU A 82 10.93 -5.91 13.58
N LYS A 83 9.69 -5.41 13.79
CA LYS A 83 8.51 -5.88 13.06
C LYS A 83 8.68 -5.69 11.55
N MET A 84 9.08 -4.50 11.09
CA MET A 84 9.24 -4.21 9.67
C MET A 84 10.39 -4.98 9.02
N ARG A 85 11.51 -5.19 9.70
CA ARG A 85 12.60 -6.08 9.25
C ARG A 85 12.09 -7.50 9.00
N ARG A 86 11.24 -7.99 9.88
CA ARG A 86 10.62 -9.31 9.71
C ARG A 86 9.70 -9.36 8.51
N VAL A 87 8.86 -8.34 8.30
CA VAL A 87 8.01 -8.22 7.10
C VAL A 87 8.86 -8.19 5.83
N MET A 88 9.90 -7.37 5.79
CA MET A 88 10.81 -7.30 4.64
C MET A 88 11.50 -8.64 4.38
N GLY A 89 11.84 -9.40 5.43
CA GLY A 89 12.36 -10.76 5.32
C GLY A 89 11.36 -11.71 4.66
N ILE A 90 10.11 -11.73 5.18
CA ILE A 90 9.02 -12.54 4.63
C ILE A 90 8.76 -12.17 3.17
N ALA A 91 8.62 -10.89 2.87
CA ALA A 91 8.34 -10.41 1.52
C ALA A 91 9.46 -10.78 0.52
N ALA A 92 10.73 -10.71 0.95
CA ALA A 92 11.86 -11.13 0.13
C ALA A 92 11.84 -12.66 -0.13
N GLU A 93 11.57 -13.48 0.88
CA GLU A 93 11.47 -14.93 0.73
C GLU A 93 10.26 -15.36 -0.13
N LEU A 94 9.17 -14.59 -0.09
CA LEU A 94 8.01 -14.77 -0.98
C LEU A 94 8.26 -14.25 -2.40
N GLU A 95 9.32 -13.48 -2.63
CA GLU A 95 9.60 -12.79 -3.91
C GLU A 95 8.53 -11.73 -4.24
N SER A 96 8.02 -11.07 -3.21
CA SER A 96 7.01 -10.03 -3.35
C SER A 96 7.58 -8.81 -4.08
N ARG A 97 6.78 -8.17 -4.93
CA ARG A 97 7.23 -7.02 -5.72
C ARG A 97 7.34 -5.74 -4.89
N LEU A 98 6.45 -5.60 -3.92
CA LEU A 98 6.25 -4.38 -3.16
C LEU A 98 5.73 -4.70 -1.76
N VAL A 99 6.11 -3.87 -0.79
CA VAL A 99 5.56 -3.87 0.57
C VAL A 99 4.95 -2.51 0.84
N VAL A 100 3.64 -2.46 1.08
CA VAL A 100 2.97 -1.26 1.57
C VAL A 100 3.27 -1.07 3.05
N MET A 101 3.63 0.13 3.44
CA MET A 101 3.92 0.52 4.82
C MET A 101 3.31 1.89 5.13
N HIS A 102 2.79 2.03 6.34
CA HIS A 102 2.36 3.31 6.88
C HIS A 102 3.53 4.02 7.55
N PHE A 103 3.63 5.34 7.39
CA PHE A 103 4.62 6.14 8.13
C PHE A 103 4.05 6.72 9.44
N ASN A 104 2.75 6.66 9.66
CA ASN A 104 2.05 6.97 10.91
C ASN A 104 2.46 8.32 11.52
N TYR A 105 2.30 9.39 10.74
CA TYR A 105 2.46 10.74 11.24
C TYR A 105 1.16 11.22 11.88
N ASP A 106 1.25 11.64 13.14
CA ASP A 106 0.12 12.28 13.83
C ASP A 106 0.39 13.78 14.02
N PRO A 107 -0.35 14.66 13.33
CA PRO A 107 -0.15 16.11 13.44
C PRO A 107 -0.52 16.69 14.82
N ILE A 108 -1.33 15.98 15.61
CA ILE A 108 -1.67 16.42 16.97
C ILE A 108 -0.45 16.32 17.87
N TYR A 109 0.29 15.22 17.77
CA TYR A 109 1.46 14.96 18.63
C TYR A 109 2.76 15.52 18.07
N TYR A 110 2.95 15.54 16.75
CA TYR A 110 4.26 15.82 16.15
C TYR A 110 4.35 17.14 15.38
N ARG A 111 3.28 17.93 15.29
CA ARG A 111 3.30 19.22 14.54
C ARG A 111 4.44 20.14 14.96
N GLN A 112 4.65 20.30 16.27
CA GLN A 112 5.71 21.20 16.81
C GLN A 112 7.10 20.58 16.72
N THR A 113 7.19 19.25 16.61
CA THR A 113 8.45 18.50 16.55
C THR A 113 8.58 17.76 15.21
N PHE A 114 7.94 18.27 14.17
CA PHE A 114 7.94 17.65 12.84
C PHE A 114 9.35 17.41 12.30
N PRO A 115 10.33 18.35 12.38
CA PRO A 115 11.68 18.08 11.92
C PRO A 115 12.34 16.87 12.61
N GLN A 116 12.14 16.72 13.93
CA GLN A 116 12.68 15.58 14.69
C GLN A 116 11.95 14.28 14.34
N TRP A 117 10.63 14.33 14.12
CA TRP A 117 9.86 13.19 13.65
C TRP A 117 10.36 12.75 12.27
N LEU A 118 10.55 13.69 11.34
CA LEU A 118 11.02 13.43 9.98
C LEU A 118 12.42 12.77 9.98
N GLU A 119 13.35 13.26 10.81
CA GLU A 119 14.68 12.65 10.96
C GLU A 119 14.60 11.19 11.43
N ARG A 120 13.76 10.91 12.43
CA ARG A 120 13.59 9.58 12.96
C ARG A 120 12.94 8.62 11.95
N ALA A 121 11.86 9.07 11.31
CA ALA A 121 11.16 8.30 10.28
C ALA A 121 12.06 8.05 9.05
N ALA A 122 12.79 9.05 8.59
CA ALA A 122 13.73 8.89 7.48
C ALA A 122 14.82 7.87 7.81
N ARG A 123 15.42 7.95 9.01
CA ARG A 123 16.40 6.95 9.47
C ARG A 123 15.82 5.54 9.52
N PHE A 124 14.58 5.40 10.01
CA PHE A 124 13.88 4.13 10.09
C PHE A 124 13.76 3.46 8.70
N PHE A 125 13.19 4.16 7.72
CA PHE A 125 13.01 3.62 6.37
C PHE A 125 14.34 3.45 5.63
N SER A 126 15.29 4.37 5.79
CA SER A 126 16.63 4.20 5.22
C SER A 126 17.32 2.93 5.74
N THR A 127 17.16 2.61 7.02
CA THR A 127 17.69 1.36 7.60
C THR A 127 17.12 0.13 6.89
N LEU A 128 15.79 0.06 6.69
CA LEU A 128 15.16 -1.06 5.99
C LEU A 128 15.64 -1.21 4.54
N LEU A 129 15.86 -0.07 3.86
CA LEU A 129 16.29 -0.04 2.47
C LEU A 129 17.75 -0.47 2.28
N ILE A 130 18.63 -0.14 3.24
CA ILE A 130 20.08 -0.42 3.15
C ILE A 130 20.40 -1.82 3.64
N GLU A 131 19.74 -2.32 4.68
CA GLU A 131 20.05 -3.62 5.30
C GLU A 131 19.78 -4.81 4.38
N ARG A 132 18.90 -4.66 3.41
CA ARG A 132 18.53 -5.76 2.51
C ARG A 132 18.14 -5.24 1.13
N GLU A 133 18.64 -5.89 0.10
CA GLU A 133 18.00 -5.85 -1.22
C GLU A 133 16.67 -6.57 -1.18
N GLY A 134 15.67 -6.12 -1.94
CA GLY A 134 14.34 -6.74 -1.92
C GLY A 134 13.27 -5.90 -2.59
N PRO A 135 12.01 -6.06 -2.19
CA PRO A 135 10.86 -5.39 -2.78
C PRO A 135 10.93 -3.87 -2.67
N LEU A 136 10.12 -3.18 -3.45
CA LEU A 136 9.82 -1.77 -3.24
C LEU A 136 9.16 -1.59 -1.86
N ILE A 137 9.39 -0.45 -1.24
CA ILE A 137 8.62 0.01 -0.07
C ILE A 137 7.71 1.15 -0.56
N ALA A 138 6.40 0.94 -0.48
CA ALA A 138 5.41 1.94 -0.83
C ALA A 138 4.82 2.59 0.44
N LEU A 139 5.05 3.89 0.61
CA LEU A 139 4.54 4.64 1.75
C LEU A 139 3.14 5.16 1.47
N GLU A 140 2.19 4.74 2.28
CA GLU A 140 0.78 5.03 2.13
C GLU A 140 0.36 6.29 2.88
N ASN A 141 -0.46 7.14 2.22
CA ASN A 141 -1.14 8.25 2.87
C ASN A 141 -2.33 7.74 3.70
N ILE A 142 -2.47 8.28 4.91
CA ILE A 142 -3.57 7.96 5.83
C ILE A 142 -4.38 9.23 6.14
N ALA A 143 -4.01 9.92 7.20
CA ALA A 143 -4.77 11.05 7.76
C ALA A 143 -4.15 12.42 7.43
N GLU A 144 -3.22 12.48 6.51
CA GLU A 144 -2.55 13.71 6.14
C GLU A 144 -3.47 14.61 5.30
N PRO A 145 -3.64 15.88 5.67
CA PRO A 145 -4.48 16.81 4.91
C PRO A 145 -3.87 17.25 3.58
N THR A 146 -2.56 17.06 3.40
CA THR A 146 -1.78 17.44 2.20
C THR A 146 -0.59 16.49 2.03
N PRO A 147 0.02 16.37 0.84
CA PRO A 147 1.15 15.47 0.60
C PRO A 147 2.47 15.89 1.27
N HIS A 148 2.49 16.97 2.02
CA HIS A 148 3.70 17.59 2.57
C HIS A 148 4.59 16.61 3.36
N VAL A 149 3.99 15.78 4.21
CA VAL A 149 4.72 14.85 5.07
C VAL A 149 5.39 13.75 4.25
N SER A 150 4.63 13.11 3.38
CA SER A 150 5.13 12.04 2.51
C SER A 150 6.18 12.56 1.53
N LEU A 151 5.96 13.75 0.93
CA LEU A 151 6.94 14.41 0.06
C LEU A 151 8.29 14.63 0.76
N GLN A 152 8.27 15.27 1.92
CA GLN A 152 9.51 15.53 2.65
C GLN A 152 10.22 14.25 3.09
N LEU A 153 9.45 13.20 3.43
CA LEU A 153 10.03 11.93 3.79
C LEU A 153 10.71 11.24 2.60
N LEU A 154 10.05 11.21 1.43
CA LEU A 154 10.64 10.64 0.23
C LEU A 154 11.83 11.44 -0.29
N GLU A 155 11.76 12.77 -0.30
CA GLU A 155 12.86 13.64 -0.71
C GLU A 155 14.08 13.49 0.20
N LYS A 156 13.86 13.38 1.52
CA LYS A 156 14.93 13.20 2.49
C LYS A 156 15.64 11.87 2.38
N ILE A 157 14.92 10.81 2.06
CA ILE A 157 15.48 9.46 1.93
C ILE A 157 16.09 9.26 0.54
N ASP A 158 15.47 9.77 -0.51
CA ASP A 158 15.88 9.76 -1.92
C ASP A 158 16.42 8.39 -2.38
N HIS A 159 15.63 7.34 -2.21
CA HIS A 159 16.03 5.98 -2.55
C HIS A 159 15.13 5.38 -3.64
N PRO A 160 15.67 4.74 -4.71
CA PRO A 160 14.87 4.26 -5.86
C PRO A 160 13.86 3.17 -5.51
N ARG A 161 14.03 2.45 -4.40
CA ARG A 161 13.07 1.46 -3.91
C ARG A 161 12.03 2.02 -2.94
N LEU A 162 12.07 3.32 -2.64
CA LEU A 162 11.04 3.98 -1.85
C LEU A 162 10.09 4.72 -2.77
N VAL A 163 8.83 4.32 -2.76
CA VAL A 163 7.80 4.83 -3.66
C VAL A 163 6.54 5.22 -2.88
N HIS A 164 5.56 5.79 -3.55
CA HIS A 164 4.26 6.09 -2.94
C HIS A 164 3.28 4.93 -3.09
N CYS A 165 2.47 4.73 -2.06
CA CYS A 165 1.15 4.16 -2.15
C CYS A 165 0.14 5.30 -1.95
N PHE A 166 -0.71 5.55 -2.95
CA PHE A 166 -1.77 6.55 -2.85
C PHE A 166 -3.10 5.85 -2.65
N ASP A 167 -3.67 6.03 -1.46
CA ASP A 167 -4.99 5.53 -1.12
C ASP A 167 -6.04 6.60 -1.36
N PHE A 168 -7.00 6.30 -2.28
CA PHE A 168 -8.09 7.21 -2.64
C PHE A 168 -9.15 7.33 -1.56
N GLY A 169 -9.41 6.27 -0.81
CA GLY A 169 -10.39 6.27 0.27
C GLY A 169 -9.92 7.10 1.46
N HIS A 170 -8.69 6.89 1.91
CA HIS A 170 -8.07 7.73 2.94
C HIS A 170 -8.02 9.19 2.52
N HIS A 171 -7.60 9.44 1.27
CA HIS A 171 -7.59 10.80 0.73
C HIS A 171 -8.99 11.44 0.80
N HIS A 172 -10.05 10.70 0.43
CA HIS A 172 -11.41 11.24 0.41
C HIS A 172 -11.92 11.65 1.79
N VAL A 173 -11.52 10.92 2.85
CA VAL A 173 -11.89 11.24 4.24
C VAL A 173 -11.04 12.38 4.81
N PHE A 174 -9.72 12.38 4.60
CA PHE A 174 -8.80 13.18 5.41
C PHE A 174 -8.18 14.37 4.67
N ALA A 175 -8.08 14.33 3.33
CA ALA A 175 -7.39 15.37 2.58
C ALA A 175 -8.19 16.67 2.48
N ARG A 176 -7.46 17.78 2.33
CA ARG A 176 -8.03 19.14 2.17
C ARG A 176 -7.79 19.74 0.79
N ILE A 177 -7.14 18.98 -0.10
CA ILE A 177 -6.90 19.38 -1.48
C ILE A 177 -7.38 18.25 -2.40
N PRO A 178 -7.77 18.53 -3.64
CA PRO A 178 -8.18 17.51 -4.60
C PRO A 178 -7.06 16.48 -4.84
N PHE A 179 -7.42 15.20 -5.09
CA PHE A 179 -6.43 14.15 -5.34
C PHE A 179 -5.57 14.42 -6.59
N ALA A 180 -6.11 15.08 -7.61
CA ALA A 180 -5.33 15.49 -8.79
C ALA A 180 -4.21 16.46 -8.42
N GLU A 181 -4.48 17.41 -7.51
CA GLU A 181 -3.48 18.35 -6.99
C GLU A 181 -2.46 17.63 -6.09
N TRP A 182 -2.95 16.73 -5.23
CA TRP A 182 -2.07 15.91 -4.39
C TRP A 182 -1.07 15.11 -5.23
N LEU A 183 -1.55 14.37 -6.23
CA LEU A 183 -0.71 13.56 -7.11
C LEU A 183 0.22 14.40 -8.00
N PHE A 184 -0.21 15.60 -8.38
CA PHE A 184 0.65 16.56 -9.07
C PHE A 184 1.86 16.97 -8.19
N TYR A 185 1.65 17.23 -6.90
CA TYR A 185 2.74 17.54 -5.98
C TYR A 185 3.64 16.33 -5.70
N LEU A 186 3.10 15.13 -5.61
CA LEU A 186 3.88 13.92 -5.34
C LEU A 186 4.94 13.64 -6.41
N LYS A 187 4.72 14.04 -7.67
CA LYS A 187 5.64 13.80 -8.78
C LYS A 187 6.22 12.37 -8.73
N PRO A 188 5.38 11.33 -8.77
CA PRO A 188 5.82 9.97 -8.50
C PRO A 188 6.98 9.59 -9.42
N ARG A 189 8.02 9.00 -8.83
CA ARG A 189 9.22 8.54 -9.52
C ARG A 189 9.27 7.02 -9.49
N GLY A 190 9.66 6.43 -10.60
CA GLY A 190 9.86 4.99 -10.71
C GLY A 190 8.57 4.18 -10.74
N HIS A 191 7.79 4.16 -9.67
CA HIS A 191 6.54 3.43 -9.53
C HIS A 191 5.59 4.15 -8.56
N ILE A 192 4.29 3.95 -8.72
CA ILE A 192 3.27 4.30 -7.72
C ILE A 192 2.31 3.13 -7.52
N HIS A 193 1.95 2.86 -6.29
CA HIS A 193 0.91 1.90 -5.94
C HIS A 193 -0.36 2.65 -5.57
N PHE A 194 -1.52 2.13 -5.97
CA PHE A 194 -2.81 2.72 -5.63
C PHE A 194 -3.64 1.75 -4.82
N HIS A 195 -4.21 2.23 -3.72
CA HIS A 195 -5.28 1.54 -3.02
C HIS A 195 -6.62 2.15 -3.42
N LEU A 196 -7.56 1.29 -3.78
CA LEU A 196 -8.90 1.69 -4.18
C LEU A 196 -9.93 1.00 -3.29
N HIS A 197 -10.65 1.81 -2.54
CA HIS A 197 -11.89 1.49 -1.86
C HIS A 197 -12.75 2.73 -1.82
N ASP A 198 -14.06 2.60 -1.57
CA ASP A 198 -14.97 3.73 -1.55
C ASP A 198 -15.43 4.06 -0.13
N ASN A 199 -15.91 5.27 0.08
CA ASN A 199 -16.53 5.75 1.29
C ASN A 199 -17.35 7.02 1.00
N HIS A 200 -18.01 7.57 2.01
CA HIS A 200 -18.83 8.78 1.88
C HIS A 200 -18.11 10.08 2.30
N GLY A 201 -16.81 10.01 2.64
CA GLY A 201 -15.97 11.15 3.01
C GLY A 201 -16.02 11.51 4.51
N ASP A 202 -16.69 10.71 5.33
CA ASP A 202 -16.81 10.90 6.78
C ASP A 202 -16.11 9.79 7.58
N CYS A 203 -16.08 8.57 7.05
CA CYS A 203 -15.45 7.40 7.66
C CYS A 203 -14.69 6.58 6.61
N ASP A 204 -13.70 5.84 7.08
CA ASP A 204 -12.91 4.92 6.27
C ASP A 204 -13.60 3.55 6.15
N ASP A 205 -14.75 3.51 5.43
CA ASP A 205 -15.68 2.38 5.41
C ASP A 205 -15.24 1.20 4.55
N HIS A 206 -14.26 1.39 3.65
CA HIS A 206 -13.85 0.38 2.66
C HIS A 206 -15.02 -0.24 1.88
N LEU A 207 -15.95 0.61 1.42
CA LEU A 207 -17.05 0.18 0.55
C LEU A 207 -16.54 -0.34 -0.78
N ALA A 208 -17.35 -1.12 -1.47
CA ALA A 208 -17.04 -1.49 -2.84
C ALA A 208 -17.03 -0.26 -3.75
N LEU A 209 -16.18 -0.27 -4.78
CA LEU A 209 -16.06 0.83 -5.73
C LEU A 209 -17.41 1.20 -6.34
N GLY A 210 -17.74 2.49 -6.32
CA GLY A 210 -19.00 3.04 -6.79
C GLY A 210 -20.17 2.94 -5.80
N GLN A 211 -19.92 2.52 -4.56
CA GLN A 211 -20.91 2.51 -3.49
C GLN A 211 -20.81 3.70 -2.53
N GLY A 212 -19.74 4.45 -2.62
CA GLY A 212 -19.53 5.70 -1.88
C GLY A 212 -19.72 6.94 -2.77
N SER A 213 -18.92 7.96 -2.49
CA SER A 213 -19.01 9.26 -3.16
C SER A 213 -17.73 9.71 -3.84
N ILE A 214 -16.72 8.85 -3.96
CA ILE A 214 -15.48 9.17 -4.69
C ILE A 214 -15.79 9.33 -6.19
N ASP A 215 -15.28 10.41 -6.80
CA ASP A 215 -15.36 10.62 -8.25
C ASP A 215 -14.39 9.69 -8.99
N TRP A 216 -14.87 8.48 -9.29
CA TRP A 216 -14.07 7.46 -9.96
C TRP A 216 -13.77 7.78 -11.43
N GLU A 217 -14.55 8.62 -12.10
CA GLU A 217 -14.23 9.07 -13.46
C GLU A 217 -13.04 10.04 -13.45
N ALA A 218 -13.00 10.96 -12.48
CA ALA A 218 -11.84 11.82 -12.27
C ALA A 218 -10.61 11.03 -11.78
N ALA A 219 -10.78 10.08 -10.87
CA ALA A 219 -9.71 9.21 -10.39
C ALA A 219 -9.09 8.40 -11.53
N LYS A 220 -9.91 7.79 -12.38
CA LYS A 220 -9.47 7.07 -13.57
C LYS A 220 -8.65 7.95 -14.51
N ALA A 221 -9.12 9.17 -14.78
CA ALA A 221 -8.40 10.10 -15.66
C ALA A 221 -7.01 10.44 -15.11
N VAL A 222 -6.89 10.64 -13.80
CA VAL A 222 -5.61 10.92 -13.13
C VAL A 222 -4.69 9.70 -13.16
N ILE A 223 -5.19 8.50 -12.86
CA ILE A 223 -4.40 7.25 -12.90
C ILE A 223 -3.89 7.00 -14.33
N ALA A 224 -4.76 7.14 -15.35
CA ALA A 224 -4.38 6.97 -16.74
C ALA A 224 -3.32 7.97 -17.21
N GLY A 225 -3.27 9.15 -16.60
CA GLY A 225 -2.28 10.20 -16.87
C GLY A 225 -0.96 10.06 -16.11
N MET A 226 -0.76 9.00 -15.32
CA MET A 226 0.48 8.85 -14.54
C MET A 226 1.71 8.73 -15.44
N PRO A 227 2.78 9.49 -15.14
CA PRO A 227 3.99 9.50 -15.96
C PRO A 227 4.92 8.30 -15.72
N CYS A 228 4.59 7.44 -14.77
CA CYS A 228 5.38 6.27 -14.38
C CYS A 228 4.52 5.00 -14.33
N PRO A 229 5.13 3.80 -14.31
CA PRO A 229 4.44 2.55 -14.04
C PRO A 229 3.67 2.59 -12.73
N PHE A 230 2.53 1.90 -12.70
CA PHE A 230 1.71 1.80 -11.49
C PHE A 230 1.15 0.39 -11.30
N SER A 231 0.69 0.11 -10.09
CA SER A 231 -0.10 -1.06 -9.73
C SER A 231 -1.27 -0.64 -8.84
N ILE A 232 -2.30 -1.48 -8.77
CA ILE A 232 -3.54 -1.17 -8.07
C ILE A 232 -3.91 -2.33 -7.16
N ALA A 233 -4.25 -2.04 -5.91
CA ALA A 233 -4.89 -2.99 -5.01
C ALA A 233 -6.32 -2.53 -4.68
N LEU A 234 -7.27 -3.46 -4.76
CA LEU A 234 -8.61 -3.28 -4.23
C LEU A 234 -8.63 -3.73 -2.77
N GLU A 235 -9.21 -2.92 -1.90
CA GLU A 235 -9.24 -3.18 -0.46
C GLU A 235 -10.66 -3.50 0.08
N PRO A 236 -11.26 -4.62 -0.29
CA PRO A 236 -12.59 -4.99 0.16
C PRO A 236 -12.57 -5.56 1.59
N HIS A 237 -13.58 -5.20 2.38
CA HIS A 237 -13.77 -5.78 3.72
C HIS A 237 -14.59 -7.10 3.70
N SER A 238 -15.17 -7.48 2.57
CA SER A 238 -15.95 -8.72 2.43
C SER A 238 -15.82 -9.34 1.04
N ASP A 239 -16.19 -10.61 0.92
CA ASP A 239 -16.19 -11.34 -0.36
C ASP A 239 -17.15 -10.71 -1.39
N ALA A 240 -18.31 -10.22 -0.92
CA ALA A 240 -19.28 -9.52 -1.77
C ALA A 240 -18.70 -8.20 -2.31
N MET A 241 -18.04 -7.42 -1.46
CA MET A 241 -17.36 -6.17 -1.85
C MET A 241 -16.19 -6.44 -2.79
N ARG A 242 -15.44 -7.53 -2.59
CA ARG A 242 -14.36 -7.97 -3.48
C ARG A 242 -14.84 -8.15 -4.91
N HIS A 243 -15.92 -8.92 -5.08
CA HIS A 243 -16.49 -9.16 -6.39
C HIS A 243 -17.03 -7.88 -7.03
N ALA A 244 -17.81 -7.10 -6.26
CA ALA A 244 -18.38 -5.84 -6.73
C ALA A 244 -17.30 -4.84 -7.18
N SER A 245 -16.24 -4.65 -6.38
CA SER A 245 -15.12 -3.78 -6.70
C SER A 245 -14.39 -4.23 -7.96
N ALA A 246 -14.13 -5.53 -8.12
CA ALA A 246 -13.45 -6.06 -9.29
C ALA A 246 -14.29 -5.90 -10.57
N VAL A 247 -15.60 -6.10 -10.50
CA VAL A 247 -16.53 -5.86 -11.62
C VAL A 247 -16.55 -4.38 -11.99
N PHE A 248 -16.69 -3.49 -10.98
CA PHE A 248 -16.65 -2.04 -11.21
C PHE A 248 -15.33 -1.62 -11.85
N TYR A 249 -14.19 -2.05 -11.28
CA TYR A 249 -12.87 -1.73 -11.80
C TYR A 249 -12.72 -2.12 -13.28
N ARG A 250 -13.09 -3.33 -13.65
CA ARG A 250 -12.99 -3.79 -15.04
C ARG A 250 -13.88 -3.04 -15.99
N LYS A 251 -15.04 -2.60 -15.54
CA LYS A 251 -15.98 -1.84 -16.35
C LYS A 251 -15.49 -0.41 -16.57
N HIS A 252 -14.94 0.23 -15.54
CA HIS A 252 -14.62 1.66 -15.55
C HIS A 252 -13.14 1.97 -15.81
N PHE A 253 -12.23 1.02 -15.53
CA PHE A 253 -10.80 1.14 -15.78
C PHE A 253 -10.41 0.18 -16.91
N PRO A 254 -10.71 0.50 -18.18
CA PRO A 254 -10.44 -0.39 -19.30
C PRO A 254 -8.95 -0.68 -19.38
N GLN A 255 -8.62 -1.96 -19.35
CA GLN A 255 -7.25 -2.43 -19.48
C GLN A 255 -6.82 -2.18 -20.92
N GLU A 256 -5.87 -1.30 -21.15
CA GLU A 256 -5.14 -1.24 -22.43
C GLU A 256 -4.20 -2.45 -22.53
N ARG A 257 -4.76 -3.67 -22.50
CA ARG A 257 -4.02 -4.93 -22.74
C ARG A 257 -3.57 -5.10 -24.20
N ALA A 258 -3.84 -4.16 -25.08
CA ALA A 258 -3.80 -4.46 -26.53
C ALA A 258 -2.84 -3.63 -27.36
N ARG A 259 -1.89 -2.87 -26.85
CA ARG A 259 -0.96 -2.17 -27.76
C ARG A 259 0.44 -2.00 -27.19
N ARG A 260 1.20 -3.07 -27.07
CA ARG A 260 2.65 -3.07 -27.37
C ARG A 260 3.11 -4.51 -27.63
N ARG A 261 2.90 -4.98 -28.87
CA ARG A 261 3.77 -5.99 -29.47
C ARG A 261 5.01 -5.28 -30.02
#